data_24162a9e6f78fd376bc385f15460f5e8
#
_entry.id   24162a9e6f78fd376bc385f15460f5e8
#
_cell.length_a   1.000
_cell.length_b   1.000
_cell.length_c   1.000
_cell.angle_alpha   90.00
_cell.angle_beta   90.00
_cell.angle_gamma   90.00
#
_symmetry.space_group_name_H-M   'P 1'
#
loop_
_entity.id
_entity.type
_entity.pdbx_description
1 polymer ?
#
loop_
_entity_poly.entity_id
_entity_poly.type
_entity_poly.pdbx_seq_one_letter_code
_entity_poly.pdbx_strand_id
1 'polypeptide(L)'
;IRNENEQQRLSLYKEIDDACLSLRAAAEEHRQALEQLRTSTVTLKESEEKWEEGMISVFELMEKRNLYILAKAELSRTRLQYELKSRTVDFYRTGSFLGTE
;
A
#
# COMPACT_ATOMS: atom_id res chain seq x y z
N ILE A 1 -6.09 40.36 -8.97
CA ILE A 1 -4.73 40.02 -8.51
C ILE A 1 -4.77 39.31 -7.16
N ARG A 2 -5.47 39.86 -6.18
CA ARG A 2 -5.69 39.18 -4.88
C ARG A 2 -6.42 37.86 -5.05
N ASN A 3 -7.42 37.82 -5.91
CA ASN A 3 -8.22 36.62 -6.14
C ASN A 3 -7.40 35.49 -6.74
N GLU A 4 -6.46 35.79 -7.63
CA GLU A 4 -5.56 34.80 -8.23
C GLU A 4 -4.64 34.18 -7.18
N ASN A 5 -4.07 35.02 -6.28
CA ASN A 5 -3.21 34.53 -5.20
C ASN A 5 -3.97 33.67 -4.21
N GLU A 6 -5.20 34.05 -3.88
CA GLU A 6 -6.05 33.27 -2.98
C GLU A 6 -6.44 31.96 -3.61
N GLN A 7 -6.76 31.94 -4.91
CA GLN A 7 -7.07 30.72 -5.65
C GLN A 7 -5.88 29.80 -5.70
N GLN A 8 -4.68 30.32 -5.92
CA GLN A 8 -3.45 29.54 -5.93
C GLN A 8 -3.17 28.92 -4.55
N ARG A 9 -3.38 29.67 -3.48
CA ARG A 9 -3.24 29.15 -2.11
C ARG A 9 -4.25 28.05 -1.81
N LEU A 10 -5.50 28.26 -2.17
CA LEU A 10 -6.55 27.27 -1.98
C LEU A 10 -6.27 26.00 -2.79
N SER A 11 -5.79 26.17 -4.02
CA SER A 11 -5.42 25.06 -4.89
C SER A 11 -4.26 24.25 -4.27
N LEU A 12 -3.25 24.94 -3.73
CA LEU A 12 -2.12 24.32 -3.07
C LEU A 12 -2.54 23.55 -1.82
N TYR A 13 -3.38 24.14 -0.97
CA TYR A 13 -3.91 23.47 0.22
C TYR A 13 -4.71 22.24 -0.15
N LYS A 14 -5.50 22.31 -1.21
CA LYS A 14 -6.25 21.16 -1.71
C LYS A 14 -5.33 20.06 -2.18
N GLU A 15 -4.26 20.39 -2.90
CA GLU A 15 -3.27 19.42 -3.36
C GLU A 15 -2.59 18.73 -2.19
N ILE A 16 -2.24 19.48 -1.14
CA ILE A 16 -1.63 18.92 0.07
C ILE A 16 -2.60 17.99 0.78
N ASP A 17 -3.86 18.40 0.92
CA ASP A 17 -4.89 17.58 1.55
C ASP A 17 -5.11 16.29 0.76
N ASP A 18 -5.19 16.39 -0.56
CA ASP A 18 -5.37 15.22 -1.43
C ASP A 18 -4.17 14.27 -1.31
N ALA A 19 -2.96 14.82 -1.24
CA ALA A 19 -1.75 14.01 -1.06
C ALA A 19 -1.75 13.30 0.29
N CYS A 20 -2.19 13.97 1.36
CA CYS A 20 -2.29 13.36 2.68
C CYS A 20 -3.34 12.24 2.72
N LEU A 21 -4.49 12.45 2.08
CA LEU A 21 -5.53 11.44 1.99
C LEU A 21 -5.05 10.24 1.18
N SER A 22 -4.34 10.49 0.09
CA SER A 22 -3.76 9.44 -0.75
C SER A 22 -2.73 8.62 0.04
N LEU A 23 -1.92 9.27 0.87
CA LEU A 23 -0.96 8.59 1.74
C LEU A 23 -1.66 7.69 2.75
N ARG A 24 -2.74 8.18 3.38
CA ARG A 24 -3.52 7.39 4.33
C ARG A 24 -4.13 6.15 3.66
N ALA A 25 -4.67 6.32 2.46
CA ALA A 25 -5.23 5.22 1.69
C ALA A 25 -4.15 4.19 1.37
N ALA A 26 -2.96 4.64 0.96
CA ALA A 26 -1.84 3.75 0.67
C ALA A 26 -1.35 3.00 1.92
N ALA A 27 -1.34 3.67 3.09
CA ALA A 27 -1.00 3.04 4.36
C ALA A 27 -1.99 1.93 4.72
N GLU A 28 -3.29 2.18 4.51
CA GLU A 28 -4.32 1.18 4.78
C GLU A 28 -4.23 -0.01 3.82
N GLU A 29 -3.98 0.24 2.54
CA GLU A 29 -3.77 -0.83 1.57
C GLU A 29 -2.56 -1.69 1.95
N HIS A 30 -1.48 -1.06 2.40
CA HIS A 30 -0.29 -1.77 2.86
C HIS A 30 -0.59 -2.63 4.09
N ARG A 31 -1.36 -2.10 5.04
CA ARG A 31 -1.77 -2.84 6.23
C ARG A 31 -2.59 -4.07 5.84
N GLN A 32 -3.55 -3.91 4.93
CA GLN A 32 -4.36 -5.02 4.43
C GLN A 32 -3.52 -6.06 3.71
N ALA A 33 -2.53 -5.62 2.93
CA ALA A 33 -1.63 -6.53 2.23
C ALA A 33 -0.77 -7.34 3.21
N LEU A 34 -0.33 -6.73 4.33
CA LEU A 34 0.39 -7.43 5.40
C LEU A 34 -0.46 -8.51 6.02
N GLU A 35 -1.73 -8.21 6.32
CA GLU A 35 -2.65 -9.20 6.89
C GLU A 35 -2.93 -10.33 5.92
N GLN A 36 -3.12 -10.00 4.64
CA GLN A 36 -3.34 -11.00 3.60
C GLN A 36 -2.15 -11.95 3.46
N LEU A 37 -0.93 -11.41 3.52
CA LEU A 37 0.27 -12.23 3.47
C LEU A 37 0.37 -13.15 4.69
N ARG A 38 0.05 -12.63 5.87
CA ARG A 38 0.08 -13.42 7.10
C ARG A 38 -0.89 -14.59 7.01
N THR A 39 -2.12 -14.32 6.58
CA THR A 39 -3.14 -15.35 6.40
C THR A 39 -2.72 -16.38 5.36
N SER A 40 -2.18 -15.92 4.22
CA SER A 40 -1.73 -16.80 3.13
C SER A 40 -0.56 -17.67 3.55
N THR A 41 0.33 -17.14 4.39
CA THR A 41 1.47 -17.89 4.92
C THR A 41 1.00 -19.04 5.82
N VAL A 42 0.07 -18.76 6.72
CA VAL A 42 -0.50 -19.78 7.62
C VAL A 42 -1.24 -20.83 6.81
N THR A 43 -2.07 -20.41 5.86
CA THR A 43 -2.85 -21.32 5.00
C THR A 43 -1.94 -22.22 4.19
N LEU A 44 -0.85 -21.69 3.62
CA LEU A 44 0.11 -22.49 2.85
C LEU A 44 0.78 -23.53 3.74
N LYS A 45 1.21 -23.13 4.94
CA LYS A 45 1.85 -24.04 5.88
C LYS A 45 0.93 -25.18 6.27
N GLU A 46 -0.32 -24.88 6.58
CA GLU A 46 -1.33 -25.89 6.87
C GLU A 46 -1.58 -26.82 5.69
N SER A 47 -1.61 -26.25 4.48
CA SER A 47 -1.81 -27.04 3.25
C SER A 47 -0.63 -27.97 2.96
N GLU A 48 0.60 -27.53 3.23
CA GLU A 48 1.79 -28.35 3.09
C GLU A 48 1.72 -29.56 4.04
N GLU A 49 1.29 -29.35 5.28
CA GLU A 49 1.12 -30.43 6.25
C GLU A 49 0.04 -31.41 5.80
N LYS A 50 -1.09 -30.92 5.32
CA LYS A 50 -2.19 -31.75 4.82
C LYS A 50 -1.76 -32.53 3.58
N TRP A 51 -0.98 -31.93 2.70
CA TRP A 51 -0.47 -32.61 1.51
C TRP A 51 0.48 -33.75 1.90
N GLU A 52 1.37 -33.52 2.87
CA GLU A 52 2.26 -34.58 3.36
C GLU A 52 1.49 -35.77 3.96
N GLU A 53 0.35 -35.47 4.58
CA GLU A 53 -0.54 -36.50 5.15
C GLU A 53 -1.45 -37.12 4.10
N GLY A 54 -1.39 -36.67 2.85
CA GLY A 54 -2.22 -37.20 1.76
C GLY A 54 -3.67 -36.70 1.80
N MET A 55 -3.96 -35.65 2.56
CA MET A 55 -5.33 -35.16 2.75
C MET A 55 -5.80 -34.23 1.64
N ILE A 56 -4.88 -33.59 0.92
CA ILE A 56 -5.20 -32.73 -0.21
C ILE A 56 -4.37 -33.12 -1.43
N SER A 57 -4.84 -32.70 -2.61
CA SER A 57 -4.15 -32.95 -3.85
C SER A 57 -3.02 -31.94 -4.06
N VAL A 58 -2.09 -32.27 -4.97
CA VAL A 58 -1.05 -31.33 -5.35
C VAL A 58 -1.62 -30.07 -5.99
N PHE A 59 -2.77 -30.18 -6.66
CA PHE A 59 -3.44 -29.02 -7.26
C PHE A 59 -3.92 -28.03 -6.20
N GLU A 60 -4.48 -28.53 -5.13
CA GLU A 60 -4.90 -27.67 -4.01
C GLU A 60 -3.71 -27.01 -3.33
N LEU A 61 -2.62 -27.74 -3.16
CA LEU A 61 -1.38 -27.19 -2.60
C LEU A 61 -0.84 -26.07 -3.50
N MET A 62 -0.80 -26.30 -4.81
CA MET A 62 -0.34 -25.31 -5.78
C MET A 62 -1.20 -24.06 -5.80
N GLU A 63 -2.51 -24.24 -5.65
CA GLU A 63 -3.45 -23.10 -5.54
C GLU A 63 -3.12 -22.23 -4.34
N LYS A 64 -2.87 -22.82 -3.17
CA LYS A 64 -2.50 -22.09 -1.97
C LYS A 64 -1.14 -21.42 -2.08
N ARG A 65 -0.22 -22.06 -2.76
CA ARG A 65 1.10 -21.53 -3.05
C ARG A 65 1.01 -20.30 -3.96
N ASN A 66 0.15 -20.36 -4.99
CA ASN A 66 -0.08 -19.23 -5.88
C ASN A 66 -0.67 -18.03 -5.14
N LEU A 67 -1.63 -18.27 -4.23
CA LEU A 67 -2.20 -17.21 -3.41
C LEU A 67 -1.15 -16.55 -2.52
N TYR A 68 -0.24 -17.33 -1.97
CA TYR A 68 0.88 -16.82 -1.18
C TYR A 68 1.80 -15.94 -2.03
N ILE A 69 2.15 -16.37 -3.23
CA ILE A 69 3.01 -15.61 -4.14
C ILE A 69 2.35 -14.29 -4.53
N LEU A 70 1.04 -14.31 -4.83
CA LEU A 70 0.28 -13.11 -5.15
C LEU A 70 0.22 -12.16 -3.96
N ALA A 71 0.07 -12.68 -2.75
CA ALA A 71 0.06 -11.87 -1.54
C ALA A 71 1.41 -11.18 -1.30
N LYS A 72 2.52 -11.89 -1.57
CA LYS A 72 3.86 -11.29 -1.48
C LYS A 72 4.07 -10.18 -2.51
N ALA A 73 3.61 -10.40 -3.73
CA ALA A 73 3.70 -9.40 -4.79
C ALA A 73 2.87 -8.15 -4.44
N GLU A 74 1.68 -8.36 -3.89
CA GLU A 74 0.80 -7.26 -3.46
C GLU A 74 1.41 -6.47 -2.31
N LEU A 75 2.07 -7.14 -1.38
CA LEU A 75 2.78 -6.46 -0.29
C LEU A 75 3.88 -5.55 -0.85
N SER A 76 4.67 -6.05 -1.79
CA SER A 76 5.72 -5.26 -2.42
C SER A 76 5.16 -4.05 -3.17
N ARG A 77 4.07 -4.23 -3.90
CA ARG A 77 3.41 -3.16 -4.65
C ARG A 77 2.89 -2.07 -3.71
N THR A 78 2.18 -2.45 -2.66
CA THR A 78 1.60 -1.50 -1.70
C THR A 78 2.67 -0.79 -0.89
N ARG A 79 3.76 -1.48 -0.57
CA ARG A 79 4.91 -0.87 0.12
C ARG A 79 5.56 0.20 -0.73
N LEU A 80 5.78 -0.08 -2.02
CA LEU A 80 6.36 0.88 -2.95
C LEU A 80 5.45 2.10 -3.10
N GLN A 81 4.14 1.90 -3.26
CA GLN A 81 3.18 2.99 -3.35
C GLN A 81 3.18 3.85 -2.09
N TYR A 82 3.22 3.22 -0.93
CA TYR A 82 3.28 3.93 0.34
C TYR A 82 4.53 4.80 0.43
N GLU A 83 5.69 4.26 0.07
CA GLU A 83 6.95 4.99 0.08
C GLU A 83 6.92 6.18 -0.88
N LEU A 84 6.40 5.98 -2.10
CA LEU A 84 6.30 7.05 -3.09
C LEU A 84 5.36 8.17 -2.63
N LYS A 85 4.22 7.82 -2.07
CA LYS A 85 3.26 8.80 -1.58
C LYS A 85 3.77 9.52 -0.33
N SER A 86 4.51 8.82 0.52
CA SER A 86 5.17 9.42 1.67
C SER A 86 6.19 10.47 1.23
N ARG A 87 6.98 10.17 0.20
CA ARG A 87 7.93 11.13 -0.37
C ARG A 87 7.23 12.32 -1.00
N THR A 88 6.10 12.10 -1.65
CA THR A 88 5.30 13.17 -2.24
C THR A 88 4.79 14.14 -1.17
N VAL A 89 4.28 13.62 -0.06
CA VAL A 89 3.84 14.45 1.07
C VAL A 89 5.01 15.22 1.67
N ASP A 90 6.15 14.56 1.85
CA ASP A 90 7.36 15.22 2.35
C ASP A 90 7.82 16.33 1.40
N PHE A 91 7.74 16.11 0.10
CA PHE A 91 8.06 17.12 -0.90
C PHE A 91 7.14 18.35 -0.76
N TYR A 92 5.84 18.14 -0.65
CA TYR A 92 4.89 19.23 -0.45
C TYR A 92 5.15 19.99 0.85
N ARG A 93 5.45 19.27 1.91
CA ARG A 93 5.77 19.86 3.21
C ARG A 93 7.01 20.75 3.11
N THR A 94 8.09 20.23 2.49
CA THR A 94 9.33 20.97 2.28
C THR A 94 9.13 22.12 1.30
N GLY A 95 8.43 21.87 0.19
CA GLY A 95 8.15 22.90 -0.82
C GLY A 95 7.27 24.03 -0.28
N SER A 96 6.29 23.69 0.55
CA SER A 96 5.45 24.69 1.21
C SER A 96 6.28 25.56 2.17
N PHE A 97 7.21 24.94 2.89
CA PHE A 97 8.10 25.65 3.80
C PHE A 97 9.02 26.61 3.03
N LEU A 98 9.60 26.14 1.93
CA LEU A 98 10.48 26.97 1.10
C LEU A 98 9.69 28.04 0.34
N GLY A 99 8.44 27.78 0.01
CA GLY A 99 7.58 28.72 -0.70
C GLY A 99 7.13 29.90 0.14
N THR A 100 7.29 29.86 1.46
CA THR A 100 6.95 30.97 2.35
C THR A 100 8.05 32.01 2.49
N GLU A 101 9.22 31.69 1.99
CA GLU A 101 10.33 32.64 1.96
C GLU A 101 10.24 33.54 0.72
#